data_50dbc0fd37e2b6f40c5833d2b5ab8c06
#
_entry.id   50dbc0fd37e2b6f40c5833d2b5ab8c06
#
_cell.length_a   1.000
_cell.length_b   1.000
_cell.length_c   1.000
_cell.angle_alpha   90.00
_cell.angle_beta   90.00
_cell.angle_gamma   90.00
#
_symmetry.space_group_name_H-M   'P 1'
#
loop_
_entity.id
_entity.type
_entity.pdbx_description
1 polymer ?
#
loop_
_entity_poly.entity_id
_entity_poly.type
_entity_poly.pdbx_seq_one_letter_code
_entity_poly.pdbx_strand_id
1 'polypeptide(L)'
;MIVLVMMSASLPVFAADGQVTYDGDAGEFIFAPGSDYSPTDLFPNFKDVMPGDSLQQRIIVRNDADKQVKVRIFMRALGAWEGSEKFLSQLQLKVVETEDMLLFDAPADQTSTLTDWVYLGTLYSGGECELIVTLDVPVSLDNTFKNYVGYLDWEFAVEELPIDPDDPKPPQTGDTAQPWLWWLLLVVSAAVAILAYKRRAAHE
;
A
#
# COMPACT_ATOMS: atom_id res chain seq x y z
N MET A 1 43.99 12.73 13.81
CA MET A 1 43.33 12.55 12.52
C MET A 1 42.18 11.54 12.73
N ILE A 2 40.95 12.06 12.87
CA ILE A 2 39.79 11.23 13.12
C ILE A 2 39.17 10.95 11.75
N VAL A 3 39.20 9.70 11.29
CA VAL A 3 38.54 9.25 10.05
C VAL A 3 37.09 8.92 10.42
N LEU A 4 36.17 9.78 10.01
CA LEU A 4 34.73 9.54 10.14
C LEU A 4 34.30 8.65 8.97
N VAL A 5 34.12 7.36 9.21
CA VAL A 5 33.54 6.42 8.23
C VAL A 5 32.03 6.66 8.22
N MET A 6 31.54 7.40 7.20
CA MET A 6 30.11 7.48 6.92
C MET A 6 29.65 6.14 6.29
N MET A 7 29.03 5.32 7.09
CA MET A 7 28.28 4.16 6.61
C MET A 7 26.97 4.68 5.97
N SER A 8 26.96 4.79 4.64
CA SER A 8 25.73 5.05 3.88
C SER A 8 24.84 3.81 3.95
N ALA A 9 23.87 3.81 4.86
CA ALA A 9 22.79 2.86 4.81
C ALA A 9 21.95 3.23 3.58
N SER A 10 22.01 2.42 2.53
CA SER A 10 21.06 2.48 1.41
C SER A 10 19.72 1.99 1.95
N LEU A 11 18.82 2.92 2.25
CA LEU A 11 17.41 2.59 2.49
C LEU A 11 16.84 2.09 1.16
N PRO A 12 16.13 0.96 1.14
CA PRO A 12 15.39 0.57 -0.04
C PRO A 12 14.40 1.70 -0.38
N VAL A 13 14.52 2.25 -1.57
CA VAL A 13 13.49 3.15 -2.12
C VAL A 13 12.34 2.24 -2.49
N PHE A 14 11.32 2.16 -1.66
CA PHE A 14 10.06 1.57 -2.06
C PHE A 14 9.42 2.53 -3.07
N ALA A 15 9.15 2.02 -4.25
CA ALA A 15 8.28 2.68 -5.21
C ALA A 15 6.87 2.82 -4.60
N ALA A 16 6.04 3.68 -5.18
CA ALA A 16 4.70 3.94 -4.64
C ALA A 16 3.89 2.64 -4.50
N ASP A 17 3.29 2.42 -3.33
CA ASP A 17 2.41 1.28 -3.09
C ASP A 17 1.05 1.53 -3.77
N GLY A 18 0.45 0.47 -4.33
CA GLY A 18 -0.96 0.46 -4.68
C GLY A 18 -1.80 0.44 -3.41
N GLN A 19 -2.91 1.15 -3.38
CA GLN A 19 -3.77 1.19 -2.20
C GLN A 19 -5.25 1.03 -2.58
N VAL A 20 -5.94 0.17 -1.82
CA VAL A 20 -7.37 -0.06 -1.88
C VAL A 20 -7.93 0.15 -0.48
N THR A 21 -8.80 1.13 -0.31
CA THR A 21 -9.31 1.51 1.02
C THR A 21 -10.82 1.38 1.06
N TYR A 22 -11.32 0.69 2.09
CA TYR A 22 -12.71 0.72 2.49
C TYR A 22 -12.88 1.76 3.59
N ASP A 23 -13.73 2.78 3.37
CA ASP A 23 -13.94 3.91 4.29
C ASP A 23 -15.21 3.81 5.13
N GLY A 24 -15.96 2.72 4.98
CA GLY A 24 -17.17 2.47 5.77
C GLY A 24 -18.48 2.86 5.07
N ASP A 25 -18.43 3.38 3.85
CA ASP A 25 -19.63 3.57 3.03
C ASP A 25 -19.93 2.30 2.23
N ALA A 26 -21.14 1.79 2.37
CA ALA A 26 -21.55 0.48 1.91
C ALA A 26 -21.19 0.24 0.43
N GLY A 27 -20.18 -0.62 0.21
CA GLY A 27 -19.83 -1.14 -1.09
C GLY A 27 -18.89 -0.27 -1.93
N GLU A 28 -18.32 0.80 -1.39
CA GLU A 28 -17.38 1.64 -2.10
C GLU A 28 -15.95 1.45 -1.60
N PHE A 29 -15.03 1.18 -2.53
CA PHE A 29 -13.60 1.21 -2.26
C PHE A 29 -13.00 2.47 -2.85
N ILE A 30 -12.11 3.10 -2.10
CA ILE A 30 -11.28 4.21 -2.56
C ILE A 30 -9.94 3.64 -2.99
N PHE A 31 -9.57 3.93 -4.23
CA PHE A 31 -8.26 3.57 -4.76
C PHE A 31 -7.29 4.74 -4.62
N ALA A 32 -6.02 4.46 -4.43
CA ALA A 32 -4.98 5.49 -4.50
C ALA A 32 -5.08 6.24 -5.83
N PRO A 33 -4.66 7.53 -5.88
CA PRO A 33 -4.61 8.29 -7.12
C PRO A 33 -3.87 7.51 -8.20
N GLY A 34 -4.49 7.39 -9.36
CA GLY A 34 -3.94 6.66 -10.48
C GLY A 34 -2.82 7.38 -11.20
N SER A 35 -2.29 6.72 -12.21
CA SER A 35 -1.29 7.27 -13.14
C SER A 35 -1.96 7.98 -14.33
N ASP A 36 -1.12 8.56 -15.23
CA ASP A 36 -1.58 9.09 -16.52
C ASP A 36 -2.28 8.04 -17.40
N TYR A 37 -2.10 6.74 -17.10
CA TYR A 37 -2.68 5.63 -17.84
C TYR A 37 -4.05 5.20 -17.32
N SER A 38 -4.30 5.34 -16.02
CA SER A 38 -5.56 4.93 -15.38
C SER A 38 -5.84 5.76 -14.13
N PRO A 39 -7.08 6.19 -13.89
CA PRO A 39 -7.46 6.89 -12.66
C PRO A 39 -7.37 6.01 -11.40
N THR A 40 -7.38 4.68 -11.56
CA THR A 40 -7.34 3.69 -10.47
C THR A 40 -6.17 2.74 -10.65
N ASP A 41 -4.96 3.26 -10.84
CA ASP A 41 -3.77 2.45 -11.13
C ASP A 41 -3.21 1.81 -9.86
N LEU A 42 -3.38 0.50 -9.73
CA LEU A 42 -2.81 -0.30 -8.66
C LEU A 42 -1.34 -0.70 -8.91
N PHE A 43 -0.84 -0.47 -10.12
CA PHE A 43 0.45 -0.96 -10.60
C PHE A 43 1.41 0.17 -11.05
N PRO A 44 1.68 1.18 -10.22
CA PRO A 44 2.58 2.27 -10.59
C PRO A 44 3.99 1.81 -10.95
N ASN A 45 4.43 0.64 -10.42
CA ASN A 45 5.76 0.09 -10.68
C ASN A 45 5.86 -0.72 -11.98
N PHE A 46 4.72 -1.03 -12.63
CA PHE A 46 4.70 -1.83 -13.86
C PHE A 46 4.62 -0.94 -15.10
N LYS A 47 5.41 0.14 -15.11
CA LYS A 47 5.52 1.07 -16.22
C LYS A 47 6.87 0.91 -16.92
N ASP A 48 6.88 1.20 -18.21
CA ASP A 48 8.10 1.17 -19.04
C ASP A 48 8.88 -0.16 -18.96
N VAL A 49 8.13 -1.27 -18.87
CA VAL A 49 8.71 -2.61 -18.73
C VAL A 49 9.52 -3.02 -19.96
N MET A 50 10.62 -3.72 -19.74
CA MET A 50 11.50 -4.22 -20.78
C MET A 50 11.58 -5.75 -20.76
N PRO A 51 11.90 -6.39 -21.92
CA PRO A 51 12.14 -7.83 -21.96
C PRO A 51 13.21 -8.26 -20.95
N GLY A 52 12.85 -9.21 -20.08
CA GLY A 52 13.72 -9.73 -19.02
C GLY A 52 13.52 -9.08 -17.66
N ASP A 53 12.64 -8.09 -17.55
CA ASP A 53 12.32 -7.48 -16.25
C ASP A 53 11.51 -8.45 -15.37
N SER A 54 11.77 -8.39 -14.07
CA SER A 54 10.96 -8.97 -13.01
C SER A 54 10.71 -7.88 -11.98
N LEU A 55 9.48 -7.38 -11.94
CA LEU A 55 9.09 -6.22 -11.16
C LEU A 55 8.12 -6.62 -10.06
N GLN A 56 8.17 -5.92 -8.94
CA GLN A 56 7.24 -6.13 -7.83
C GLN A 56 6.43 -4.88 -7.51
N GLN A 57 5.16 -5.10 -7.21
CA GLN A 57 4.23 -4.11 -6.71
C GLN A 57 3.62 -4.59 -5.42
N ARG A 58 3.66 -3.77 -4.40
CA ARG A 58 2.92 -3.96 -3.17
C ARG A 58 1.56 -3.28 -3.27
N ILE A 59 0.49 -3.97 -2.91
CA ILE A 59 -0.86 -3.42 -2.82
C ILE A 59 -1.33 -3.60 -1.39
N ILE A 60 -1.72 -2.51 -0.75
CA ILE A 60 -2.26 -2.51 0.61
C ILE A 60 -3.78 -2.38 0.53
N VAL A 61 -4.48 -3.37 1.07
CA VAL A 61 -5.94 -3.35 1.20
C VAL A 61 -6.27 -3.05 2.66
N ARG A 62 -6.96 -1.94 2.91
CA ARG A 62 -7.17 -1.40 4.25
C ARG A 62 -8.66 -1.17 4.57
N ASN A 63 -9.02 -1.42 5.81
CA ASN A 63 -10.28 -0.95 6.39
C ASN A 63 -10.02 0.34 7.19
N ASP A 64 -10.34 1.48 6.61
CA ASP A 64 -10.11 2.82 7.20
C ASP A 64 -11.41 3.47 7.70
N ALA A 65 -12.43 2.65 7.94
CA ALA A 65 -13.71 3.13 8.45
C ALA A 65 -13.55 3.80 9.81
N ASP A 66 -14.13 4.99 9.95
CA ASP A 66 -14.12 5.79 11.19
C ASP A 66 -14.87 5.12 12.36
N LYS A 67 -15.83 4.26 12.03
CA LYS A 67 -16.61 3.51 13.00
C LYS A 67 -15.97 2.16 13.25
N GLN A 68 -16.23 1.59 14.42
CA GLN A 68 -15.85 0.21 14.68
C GLN A 68 -16.63 -0.71 13.72
N VAL A 69 -15.93 -1.18 12.68
CA VAL A 69 -16.48 -2.05 11.63
C VAL A 69 -15.56 -3.25 11.47
N LYS A 70 -16.18 -4.41 11.32
CA LYS A 70 -15.50 -5.67 11.01
C LYS A 70 -15.93 -6.11 9.63
N VAL A 71 -15.00 -6.28 8.72
CA VAL A 71 -15.30 -6.61 7.33
C VAL A 71 -14.53 -7.84 6.87
N ARG A 72 -15.19 -8.65 6.04
CA ARG A 72 -14.51 -9.62 5.19
C ARG A 72 -14.21 -8.97 3.86
N ILE A 73 -12.99 -9.13 3.38
CA ILE A 73 -12.57 -8.62 2.09
C ILE A 73 -12.36 -9.78 1.13
N PHE A 74 -12.82 -9.58 -0.09
CA PHE A 74 -12.72 -10.52 -1.20
C PHE A 74 -12.15 -9.81 -2.43
N MET A 75 -11.48 -10.59 -3.26
CA MET A 75 -10.93 -10.15 -4.54
C MET A 75 -11.30 -11.14 -5.64
N ARG A 76 -11.47 -10.65 -6.86
CA ARG A 76 -11.49 -11.47 -8.07
C ARG A 76 -10.84 -10.73 -9.23
N ALA A 77 -10.39 -11.50 -10.22
CA ALA A 77 -9.89 -10.98 -11.49
C ALA A 77 -10.91 -11.28 -12.59
N LEU A 78 -11.18 -10.29 -13.43
CA LEU A 78 -12.01 -10.44 -14.63
C LEU A 78 -11.15 -10.65 -15.88
N GLY A 79 -9.83 -10.64 -15.74
CA GLY A 79 -8.87 -10.81 -16.81
C GLY A 79 -8.39 -9.49 -17.40
N ALA A 80 -8.02 -9.52 -18.67
CA ALA A 80 -7.57 -8.35 -19.41
C ALA A 80 -8.75 -7.55 -19.96
N TRP A 81 -8.63 -6.22 -19.96
CA TRP A 81 -9.56 -5.37 -20.69
C TRP A 81 -9.45 -5.60 -22.20
N GLU A 82 -10.54 -5.36 -22.91
CA GLU A 82 -10.62 -5.48 -24.36
C GLU A 82 -9.48 -4.73 -25.06
N GLY A 83 -8.70 -5.44 -25.87
CA GLY A 83 -7.52 -4.95 -26.58
C GLY A 83 -6.20 -5.07 -25.83
N SER A 84 -6.21 -5.46 -24.55
CA SER A 84 -5.01 -5.70 -23.75
C SER A 84 -4.54 -7.16 -23.78
N GLU A 85 -5.39 -8.10 -24.17
CA GLU A 85 -5.20 -9.54 -24.01
C GLU A 85 -3.93 -10.02 -24.71
N LYS A 86 -3.70 -9.55 -25.94
CA LYS A 86 -2.54 -9.98 -26.74
C LYS A 86 -1.21 -9.61 -26.08
N PHE A 87 -1.13 -8.48 -25.40
CA PHE A 87 0.08 -8.04 -24.69
C PHE A 87 0.18 -8.76 -23.35
N LEU A 88 -0.89 -8.75 -22.55
CA LEU A 88 -0.90 -9.33 -21.23
C LEU A 88 -0.70 -10.85 -21.24
N SER A 89 -1.14 -11.54 -22.31
CA SER A 89 -0.87 -12.97 -22.48
C SER A 89 0.61 -13.34 -22.63
N GLN A 90 1.47 -12.36 -22.91
CA GLN A 90 2.92 -12.56 -22.98
C GLN A 90 3.61 -12.42 -21.62
N LEU A 91 2.94 -11.86 -20.63
CA LEU A 91 3.48 -11.53 -19.33
C LEU A 91 3.01 -12.53 -18.28
N GLN A 92 3.89 -12.92 -17.37
CA GLN A 92 3.51 -13.77 -16.24
C GLN A 92 3.24 -12.89 -15.03
N LEU A 93 2.10 -13.10 -14.38
CA LEU A 93 1.71 -12.40 -13.17
C LEU A 93 1.58 -13.39 -12.02
N LYS A 94 2.17 -13.05 -10.89
CA LYS A 94 2.07 -13.82 -9.65
C LYS A 94 1.59 -12.91 -8.54
N VAL A 95 0.60 -13.36 -7.77
CA VAL A 95 0.04 -12.64 -6.62
C VAL A 95 0.16 -13.51 -5.39
N VAL A 96 0.78 -12.97 -4.35
CA VAL A 96 0.94 -13.62 -3.05
C VAL A 96 0.37 -12.69 -1.99
N GLU A 97 -0.44 -13.24 -1.09
CA GLU A 97 -0.90 -12.53 0.11
C GLU A 97 0.14 -12.67 1.24
N THR A 98 0.05 -11.79 2.23
CA THR A 98 0.77 -11.90 3.50
C THR A 98 0.68 -13.36 4.01
N GLU A 99 1.79 -13.92 4.52
CA GLU A 99 1.94 -15.32 4.93
C GLU A 99 2.22 -16.31 3.78
N ASP A 100 2.70 -15.82 2.63
CA ASP A 100 3.08 -16.62 1.46
C ASP A 100 1.94 -17.44 0.83
N MET A 101 0.68 -17.03 1.03
CA MET A 101 -0.44 -17.67 0.37
C MET A 101 -0.50 -17.26 -1.10
N LEU A 102 -0.25 -18.21 -1.99
CA LEU A 102 -0.33 -17.99 -3.44
C LEU A 102 -1.79 -17.86 -3.88
N LEU A 103 -2.16 -16.68 -4.37
CA LEU A 103 -3.49 -16.39 -4.90
C LEU A 103 -3.59 -16.59 -6.41
N PHE A 104 -2.52 -16.26 -7.14
CA PHE A 104 -2.50 -16.24 -8.59
C PHE A 104 -1.10 -16.53 -9.12
N ASP A 105 -0.97 -17.36 -10.16
CA ASP A 105 0.25 -17.56 -10.92
C ASP A 105 -0.12 -18.05 -12.33
N ALA A 106 -0.25 -17.09 -13.26
CA ALA A 106 -0.69 -17.36 -14.64
C ALA A 106 -0.30 -16.18 -15.55
N PRO A 107 -0.43 -16.33 -16.88
CA PRO A 107 -0.40 -15.19 -17.79
C PRO A 107 -1.36 -14.08 -17.35
N ALA A 108 -0.92 -12.83 -17.48
CA ALA A 108 -1.63 -11.69 -16.90
C ALA A 108 -3.01 -11.42 -17.51
N ASP A 109 -3.31 -11.95 -18.69
CA ASP A 109 -4.61 -11.85 -19.34
C ASP A 109 -5.66 -12.81 -18.77
N GLN A 110 -5.26 -13.76 -17.92
CA GLN A 110 -6.13 -14.81 -17.41
C GLN A 110 -6.71 -14.46 -16.03
N THR A 111 -7.77 -15.17 -15.67
CA THR A 111 -8.36 -15.08 -14.30
C THR A 111 -7.80 -16.14 -13.38
N SER A 112 -7.37 -17.31 -13.92
CA SER A 112 -6.81 -18.44 -13.17
C SER A 112 -7.64 -18.79 -11.93
N THR A 113 -7.02 -18.82 -10.75
CA THR A 113 -7.69 -19.12 -9.46
C THR A 113 -8.55 -17.99 -8.94
N LEU A 114 -8.46 -16.78 -9.50
CA LEU A 114 -9.24 -15.60 -9.13
C LEU A 114 -10.52 -15.40 -9.96
N THR A 115 -10.99 -16.44 -10.68
CA THR A 115 -12.25 -16.40 -11.45
C THR A 115 -13.46 -16.13 -10.55
N ASP A 116 -13.46 -16.71 -9.34
CA ASP A 116 -14.46 -16.48 -8.30
C ASP A 116 -13.90 -15.58 -7.21
N TRP A 117 -14.78 -15.13 -6.32
CA TRP A 117 -14.37 -14.34 -5.17
C TRP A 117 -13.47 -15.13 -4.22
N VAL A 118 -12.24 -14.69 -4.07
CA VAL A 118 -11.27 -15.25 -3.12
C VAL A 118 -11.25 -14.37 -1.89
N TYR A 119 -11.40 -15.01 -0.72
CA TYR A 119 -11.34 -14.36 0.58
C TYR A 119 -9.90 -13.95 0.90
N LEU A 120 -9.67 -12.67 1.18
CA LEU A 120 -8.36 -12.12 1.57
C LEU A 120 -8.18 -12.05 3.08
N GLY A 121 -9.25 -11.87 3.82
CA GLY A 121 -9.14 -11.77 5.28
C GLY A 121 -10.31 -11.05 5.93
N THR A 122 -10.30 -11.06 7.26
CA THR A 122 -11.22 -10.25 8.08
C THR A 122 -10.44 -9.09 8.68
N LEU A 123 -10.81 -7.87 8.32
CA LEU A 123 -10.18 -6.66 8.80
C LEU A 123 -11.10 -5.90 9.76
N TYR A 124 -10.57 -5.54 10.90
CA TYR A 124 -11.16 -4.56 11.80
C TYR A 124 -10.79 -3.14 11.37
N SER A 125 -11.50 -2.13 11.84
CA SER A 125 -11.15 -0.72 11.56
C SER A 125 -9.68 -0.45 11.89
N GLY A 126 -8.96 0.11 10.93
CA GLY A 126 -7.51 0.33 10.98
C GLY A 126 -6.66 -0.90 10.62
N GLY A 127 -7.29 -2.05 10.33
CA GLY A 127 -6.60 -3.26 9.87
C GLY A 127 -6.27 -3.21 8.38
N GLU A 128 -5.23 -3.94 7.99
CA GLU A 128 -4.77 -4.04 6.60
C GLU A 128 -4.32 -5.45 6.25
N CYS A 129 -4.40 -5.80 4.97
CA CYS A 129 -3.72 -6.94 4.38
C CYS A 129 -2.89 -6.49 3.18
N GLU A 130 -1.84 -7.24 2.88
CA GLU A 130 -0.86 -6.89 1.86
C GLU A 130 -0.86 -7.95 0.75
N LEU A 131 -0.88 -7.48 -0.49
CA LEU A 131 -0.69 -8.32 -1.66
C LEU A 131 0.65 -7.94 -2.32
N ILE A 132 1.48 -8.93 -2.56
CA ILE A 132 2.71 -8.77 -3.35
C ILE A 132 2.44 -9.32 -4.74
N VAL A 133 2.48 -8.42 -5.71
CA VAL A 133 2.31 -8.74 -7.12
C VAL A 133 3.66 -8.72 -7.81
N THR A 134 4.03 -9.81 -8.47
CA THR A 134 5.25 -9.89 -9.28
C THR A 134 4.85 -10.01 -10.74
N LEU A 135 5.43 -9.16 -11.58
CA LEU A 135 5.28 -9.20 -13.02
C LEU A 135 6.61 -9.64 -13.65
N ASP A 136 6.58 -10.76 -14.35
CA ASP A 136 7.72 -11.25 -15.11
C ASP A 136 7.52 -11.02 -16.61
N VAL A 137 8.45 -10.30 -17.23
CA VAL A 137 8.47 -9.99 -18.66
C VAL A 137 9.45 -10.92 -19.34
N PRO A 138 9.01 -11.80 -20.24
CA PRO A 138 9.91 -12.74 -20.88
C PRO A 138 10.94 -12.02 -21.78
N VAL A 139 12.18 -12.51 -21.78
CA VAL A 139 13.25 -11.98 -22.67
C VAL A 139 12.89 -12.09 -24.15
N SER A 140 11.96 -12.97 -24.51
CA SER A 140 11.47 -13.17 -25.86
C SER A 140 10.38 -12.19 -26.28
N LEU A 141 9.98 -11.25 -25.40
CA LEU A 141 8.95 -10.26 -25.74
C LEU A 141 9.37 -9.46 -26.95
N ASP A 142 8.53 -9.49 -27.99
CA ASP A 142 8.79 -8.90 -29.29
C ASP A 142 8.62 -7.38 -29.27
N ASN A 143 9.42 -6.69 -30.08
CA ASN A 143 9.30 -5.24 -30.30
C ASN A 143 7.95 -4.79 -30.89
N THR A 144 7.13 -5.70 -31.36
CA THR A 144 5.75 -5.40 -31.78
C THR A 144 4.88 -4.88 -30.63
N PHE A 145 5.28 -5.18 -29.37
CA PHE A 145 4.61 -4.70 -28.16
C PHE A 145 5.17 -3.38 -27.63
N LYS A 146 6.11 -2.78 -28.34
CA LYS A 146 6.62 -1.45 -27.96
C LYS A 146 5.49 -0.43 -27.89
N ASN A 147 5.41 0.28 -26.76
CA ASN A 147 4.36 1.26 -26.45
C ASN A 147 2.93 0.67 -26.27
N TYR A 148 2.80 -0.64 -26.05
CA TYR A 148 1.53 -1.21 -25.62
C TYR A 148 1.27 -0.87 -24.15
N VAL A 149 -0.01 -0.67 -23.82
CA VAL A 149 -0.49 -0.53 -22.45
C VAL A 149 -1.46 -1.67 -22.21
N GLY A 150 -1.28 -2.40 -21.13
CA GLY A 150 -2.18 -3.47 -20.71
C GLY A 150 -2.99 -3.01 -19.50
N TYR A 151 -4.29 -3.33 -19.49
CA TYR A 151 -5.19 -3.05 -18.39
C TYR A 151 -5.72 -4.36 -17.82
N LEU A 152 -5.56 -4.53 -16.51
CA LEU A 152 -6.13 -5.65 -15.74
C LEU A 152 -7.42 -5.17 -15.07
N ASP A 153 -8.43 -6.04 -15.08
CA ASP A 153 -9.70 -5.79 -14.40
C ASP A 153 -9.77 -6.63 -13.12
N TRP A 154 -9.57 -5.98 -11.98
CA TRP A 154 -9.65 -6.56 -10.66
C TRP A 154 -10.75 -5.91 -9.86
N GLU A 155 -11.56 -6.74 -9.20
CA GLU A 155 -12.62 -6.27 -8.34
C GLU A 155 -12.37 -6.66 -6.88
N PHE A 156 -12.72 -5.74 -5.99
CA PHE A 156 -12.74 -5.98 -4.55
C PHE A 156 -14.17 -5.87 -4.05
N ALA A 157 -14.53 -6.72 -3.09
CA ALA A 157 -15.81 -6.70 -2.43
C ALA A 157 -15.64 -6.79 -0.93
N VAL A 158 -16.59 -6.22 -0.20
CA VAL A 158 -16.62 -6.24 1.25
C VAL A 158 -17.96 -6.78 1.75
N GLU A 159 -17.91 -7.56 2.83
CA GLU A 159 -19.05 -7.99 3.61
C GLU A 159 -18.88 -7.48 5.04
N GLU A 160 -19.75 -6.58 5.47
CA GLU A 160 -19.76 -6.12 6.86
C GLU A 160 -20.30 -7.21 7.79
N LEU A 161 -19.61 -7.42 8.89
CA LEU A 161 -19.98 -8.39 9.92
C LEU A 161 -20.46 -7.67 11.19
N PRO A 162 -21.35 -8.29 11.96
CA PRO A 162 -21.67 -7.80 13.28
C PRO A 162 -20.42 -7.82 14.16
N ILE A 163 -20.30 -6.82 15.02
CA ILE A 163 -19.21 -6.69 15.99
C ILE A 163 -19.60 -7.44 17.25
N ASP A 164 -18.72 -8.33 17.68
CA ASP A 164 -18.87 -9.01 18.95
C ASP A 164 -18.23 -8.18 20.09
N PRO A 165 -18.73 -8.28 21.33
CA PRO A 165 -18.17 -7.56 22.48
C PRO A 165 -16.69 -7.89 22.75
N ASP A 166 -16.22 -9.06 22.32
CA ASP A 166 -14.86 -9.55 22.48
C ASP A 166 -13.94 -9.22 21.30
N ASP A 167 -14.49 -8.61 20.24
CA ASP A 167 -13.69 -8.20 19.06
C ASP A 167 -12.65 -7.14 19.44
N PRO A 168 -11.48 -7.15 18.79
CA PRO A 168 -10.45 -6.14 18.99
C PRO A 168 -11.02 -4.74 18.76
N LYS A 169 -10.75 -3.84 19.71
CA LYS A 169 -11.09 -2.43 19.51
C LYS A 169 -10.13 -1.85 18.50
N PRO A 170 -10.60 -0.96 17.59
CA PRO A 170 -9.72 -0.28 16.67
C PRO A 170 -8.59 0.39 17.46
N PRO A 171 -7.36 0.41 16.91
CA PRO A 171 -6.29 1.16 17.51
C PRO A 171 -6.79 2.60 17.70
N GLN A 172 -6.73 3.08 18.93
CA GLN A 172 -7.06 4.48 19.20
C GLN A 172 -5.97 5.34 18.55
N THR A 173 -6.16 5.72 17.30
CA THR A 173 -5.33 6.67 16.57
C THR A 173 -5.54 8.12 17.07
N GLY A 174 -6.15 8.28 18.23
CA GLY A 174 -6.13 9.53 18.97
C GLY A 174 -4.72 9.79 19.42
N ASP A 175 -4.12 10.87 18.91
CA ASP A 175 -2.88 11.43 19.45
C ASP A 175 -3.07 11.61 20.97
N THR A 176 -2.51 10.69 21.75
CA THR A 176 -2.36 10.83 23.19
C THR A 176 -1.24 11.84 23.50
N ALA A 177 -0.95 12.75 22.57
CA ALA A 177 -0.07 13.86 22.81
C ALA A 177 -0.63 14.58 24.04
N GLN A 178 0.00 14.33 25.15
CA GLN A 178 -0.34 14.98 26.40
C GLN A 178 0.05 16.46 26.23
N PRO A 179 -0.91 17.36 25.92
CA PRO A 179 -0.58 18.76 25.58
C PRO A 179 0.17 19.46 26.72
N TRP A 180 0.06 18.95 27.95
CA TRP A 180 0.81 19.44 29.10
C TRP A 180 2.33 19.24 28.98
N LEU A 181 2.81 18.21 28.25
CA LEU A 181 4.24 17.99 28.00
C LEU A 181 4.85 19.12 27.17
N TRP A 182 4.12 19.62 26.19
CA TRP A 182 4.55 20.76 25.37
C TRP A 182 4.60 22.04 26.17
N TRP A 183 3.63 22.26 27.08
CA TRP A 183 3.65 23.37 28.01
C TRP A 183 4.81 23.28 28.98
N LEU A 184 5.13 22.11 29.50
CA LEU A 184 6.26 21.89 30.40
C LEU A 184 7.59 22.17 29.70
N LEU A 185 7.75 21.73 28.47
CA LEU A 185 8.93 21.95 27.63
C LEU A 185 9.12 23.45 27.32
N LEU A 186 8.03 24.17 27.07
CA LEU A 186 8.04 25.61 26.87
C LEU A 186 8.45 26.39 28.15
N VAL A 187 7.92 26.00 29.30
CA VAL A 187 8.27 26.63 30.59
C VAL A 187 9.75 26.39 30.92
N VAL A 188 10.25 25.17 30.75
CA VAL A 188 11.66 24.83 31.01
C VAL A 188 12.57 25.61 30.06
N SER A 189 12.27 25.72 28.78
CA SER A 189 13.08 26.49 27.82
C SER A 189 13.11 27.98 28.16
N ALA A 190 11.97 28.54 28.56
CA ALA A 190 11.92 29.94 29.03
C ALA A 190 12.73 30.18 30.28
N ALA A 191 12.67 29.28 31.26
CA ALA A 191 13.47 29.37 32.49
C ALA A 191 14.97 29.34 32.20
N VAL A 192 15.43 28.44 31.32
CA VAL A 192 16.83 28.37 30.90
C VAL A 192 17.28 29.63 30.19
N ALA A 193 16.45 30.21 29.33
CA ALA A 193 16.73 31.46 28.62
C ALA A 193 16.88 32.63 29.59
N ILE A 194 15.99 32.75 30.60
CA ILE A 194 16.05 33.77 31.63
C ILE A 194 17.32 33.64 32.48
N LEU A 195 17.68 32.42 32.87
CA LEU A 195 18.91 32.16 33.65
C LEU A 195 20.16 32.49 32.83
N ALA A 196 20.20 32.15 31.56
CA ALA A 196 21.31 32.50 30.67
C ALA A 196 21.44 34.02 30.48
N TYR A 197 20.33 34.74 30.36
CA TYR A 197 20.30 36.19 30.25
C TYR A 197 20.82 36.85 31.55
N LYS A 198 20.33 36.42 32.73
CA LYS A 198 20.80 36.93 34.02
C LYS A 198 22.28 36.68 34.24
N ARG A 199 22.84 35.53 33.86
CA ARG A 199 24.27 35.27 33.94
C ARG A 199 25.11 36.19 33.07
N ARG A 200 24.65 36.51 31.86
CA ARG A 200 25.34 37.49 30.99
C ARG A 200 25.33 38.89 31.58
N ALA A 201 24.18 39.35 32.09
CA ALA A 201 24.06 40.68 32.71
C ALA A 201 24.80 40.82 34.04
N ALA A 202 25.25 39.74 34.64
CA ALA A 202 26.07 39.78 35.89
C ALA A 202 27.58 39.76 35.61
N HIS A 203 28.01 39.62 34.37
CA HIS A 203 29.41 39.63 33.92
C HIS A 203 29.80 40.89 33.14
N GLU A 204 28.86 41.82 32.91
CA GLU A 204 29.09 43.21 32.50
C GLU A 204 29.10 44.17 33.71
#